data_6447763ff23c1da7ded315da30fad26c
#
_entry.id   6447763ff23c1da7ded315da30fad26c
#
_cell.length_a   1.000
_cell.length_b   1.000
_cell.length_c   1.000
_cell.angle_alpha   90.00
_cell.angle_beta   90.00
_cell.angle_gamma   90.00
#
_symmetry.space_group_name_H-M   'P 1'
#
loop_
_entity.id
_entity.type
_entity.pdbx_description
1 polymer ?
#
loop_
_entity_poly.entity_id
_entity_poly.type
_entity_poly.pdbx_seq_one_letter_code
_entity_poly.pdbx_strand_id
1 'polypeptide(L)'
;MRKLSKLMLTLLIIAGVFGTANAQLIDEKDVTVTMDLQPVLQLDMTTANQLEFVFDDINEYYAGITNYAATILKVSSTVSWDLYAVGRSSGSTADGFWDQQIDYGDNNDNAIDRLPLSLLELRQSQPNSGDNAGTGIKDYSAAFSANTLNTTPSPNNSLFTNTDGSITAPTVADKYIAGHDGTSGSAGEDFMPGGSYMTQTGTTSDYYYAMDYRILPGLPAIFPNAHSADGGTAQDIVTVSGAGKYAEPGVYTMYVQYVLLEDQ
;
A
#
# COMPACT_ATOMS: atom_id res chain seq x y z
N MET A 1 45.03 43.73 81.69
CA MET A 1 45.19 42.97 80.43
C MET A 1 44.03 42.05 80.11
N ARG A 2 43.31 41.43 81.07
CA ARG A 2 42.20 40.52 80.82
C ARG A 2 40.91 41.18 80.21
N LYS A 3 40.66 42.45 80.44
CA LYS A 3 39.46 43.17 79.94
C LYS A 3 39.58 43.63 78.48
N LEU A 4 40.77 43.90 78.01
CA LEU A 4 41.08 44.32 76.63
C LEU A 4 40.96 43.13 75.68
N SER A 5 41.36 41.96 76.10
CA SER A 5 41.25 40.69 75.30
C SER A 5 39.80 40.28 75.04
N LYS A 6 38.95 40.49 76.00
CA LYS A 6 37.52 40.20 75.84
C LYS A 6 36.81 41.17 74.89
N LEU A 7 37.20 42.48 74.95
CA LEU A 7 36.64 43.46 74.05
C LEU A 7 37.11 43.24 72.57
N MET A 8 38.38 42.89 72.39
CA MET A 8 38.83 42.52 71.04
C MET A 8 38.18 41.26 70.47
N LEU A 9 37.98 40.28 71.33
CA LEU A 9 37.27 39.02 70.85
C LEU A 9 35.79 39.29 70.49
N THR A 10 35.11 40.20 71.22
CA THR A 10 33.73 40.55 70.90
C THR A 10 33.67 41.42 69.64
N LEU A 11 34.62 42.26 69.37
CA LEU A 11 34.69 43.06 68.15
C LEU A 11 35.00 42.23 66.92
N LEU A 12 35.84 41.19 67.09
CA LEU A 12 36.15 40.27 65.99
C LEU A 12 34.93 39.38 65.58
N ILE A 13 34.12 39.03 66.57
CA ILE A 13 32.90 38.26 66.29
C ILE A 13 31.84 39.09 65.61
N ILE A 14 31.72 40.38 65.91
CA ILE A 14 30.75 41.29 65.26
C ILE A 14 31.23 41.65 63.85
N ALA A 15 32.52 41.71 63.55
CA ALA A 15 33.01 41.91 62.19
C ALA A 15 32.86 40.75 61.25
N GLY A 16 32.69 39.50 61.77
CA GLY A 16 32.49 38.31 61.02
C GLY A 16 31.04 38.07 60.56
N VAL A 17 30.07 38.85 61.04
CA VAL A 17 28.65 38.63 60.74
C VAL A 17 28.16 39.54 59.59
N PHE A 18 28.95 40.54 59.16
CA PHE A 18 28.62 41.30 57.94
C PHE A 18 29.20 40.65 56.70
N GLY A 19 28.98 39.35 56.52
CA GLY A 19 29.07 38.74 55.22
C GLY A 19 28.00 39.38 54.35
N THR A 20 28.44 40.08 53.32
CA THR A 20 27.55 40.63 52.33
C THR A 20 26.77 39.49 51.69
N ALA A 21 25.56 39.27 52.20
CA ALA A 21 24.58 38.46 51.46
C ALA A 21 24.29 39.25 50.19
N ASN A 22 25.00 38.96 49.12
CA ASN A 22 24.56 39.36 47.78
C ASN A 22 23.32 38.58 47.51
N ALA A 23 22.17 39.08 47.94
CA ALA A 23 20.89 38.62 47.50
C ALA A 23 20.81 39.03 46.02
N GLN A 24 21.13 38.09 45.13
CA GLN A 24 20.88 38.27 43.72
C GLN A 24 19.38 38.29 43.53
N LEU A 25 18.85 39.45 43.17
CA LEU A 25 17.46 39.51 42.73
C LEU A 25 17.38 38.76 41.39
N ILE A 26 16.69 37.65 41.41
CA ILE A 26 16.33 36.88 40.22
C ILE A 26 14.84 37.09 40.00
N ASP A 27 14.47 37.63 38.85
CA ASP A 27 13.09 37.69 38.38
C ASP A 27 12.95 36.66 37.25
N GLU A 28 12.26 35.57 37.52
CA GLU A 28 12.06 34.47 36.59
C GLU A 28 10.62 34.49 36.12
N LYS A 29 10.40 34.32 34.82
CA LYS A 29 9.08 34.20 34.19
C LYS A 29 9.07 33.02 33.24
N ASP A 30 8.13 32.14 33.47
CA ASP A 30 7.93 30.98 32.66
C ASP A 30 6.89 31.25 31.58
N VAL A 31 7.13 30.69 30.39
CA VAL A 31 6.18 30.61 29.29
C VAL A 31 5.89 29.16 29.05
N THR A 32 4.65 28.74 29.18
CA THR A 32 4.22 27.39 28.81
C THR A 32 4.10 27.32 27.30
N VAL A 33 4.83 26.39 26.69
CA VAL A 33 4.73 26.05 25.25
C VAL A 33 4.12 24.68 25.16
N THR A 34 3.02 24.57 24.45
CA THR A 34 2.34 23.28 24.17
C THR A 34 2.56 22.92 22.72
N MET A 35 2.95 21.69 22.46
CA MET A 35 3.03 21.10 21.14
C MET A 35 2.01 19.94 21.08
N ASP A 36 1.12 19.98 20.09
CA ASP A 36 0.15 18.94 19.83
C ASP A 36 0.51 18.28 18.48
N LEU A 37 0.97 17.03 18.52
CA LEU A 37 1.38 16.26 17.34
C LEU A 37 0.27 15.27 17.00
N GLN A 38 -0.51 15.59 15.98
CA GLN A 38 -1.56 14.73 15.48
C GLN A 38 -0.99 13.65 14.56
N PRO A 39 -1.56 12.43 14.56
CA PRO A 39 -1.19 11.42 13.58
C PRO A 39 -1.56 11.87 12.17
N VAL A 40 -0.68 11.61 11.22
CA VAL A 40 -0.88 11.91 9.79
C VAL A 40 -0.62 10.65 8.99
N LEU A 41 -1.54 10.34 8.08
CA LEU A 41 -1.44 9.24 7.13
C LEU A 41 -1.85 9.78 5.77
N GLN A 42 -0.93 9.78 4.80
CA GLN A 42 -1.14 10.38 3.49
C GLN A 42 -0.62 9.46 2.39
N LEU A 43 -1.47 9.20 1.41
CA LEU A 43 -1.15 8.52 0.17
C LEU A 43 -1.34 9.48 -1.00
N ASP A 44 -0.26 9.80 -1.69
CA ASP A 44 -0.28 10.62 -2.90
C ASP A 44 -0.14 9.74 -4.13
N MET A 45 -1.04 9.93 -5.09
CA MET A 45 -0.93 9.36 -6.42
C MET A 45 -0.58 10.46 -7.42
N THR A 46 0.60 10.37 -8.04
CA THR A 46 1.14 11.44 -8.89
C THR A 46 0.93 11.23 -10.38
N THR A 47 0.30 10.13 -10.76
CA THR A 47 -0.06 9.78 -12.14
C THR A 47 -1.55 10.00 -12.41
N ALA A 48 -1.95 9.89 -13.67
CA ALA A 48 -3.36 9.93 -14.03
C ALA A 48 -4.12 8.80 -13.32
N ASN A 49 -5.35 9.07 -12.93
CA ASN A 49 -6.24 8.11 -12.28
C ASN A 49 -7.08 7.29 -13.28
N GLN A 50 -6.74 7.35 -14.56
CA GLN A 50 -7.36 6.58 -15.62
C GLN A 50 -6.29 5.86 -16.42
N LEU A 51 -6.50 4.58 -16.64
CA LEU A 51 -5.65 3.72 -17.44
C LEU A 51 -6.54 2.97 -18.42
N GLU A 52 -6.15 2.97 -19.68
CA GLU A 52 -6.89 2.32 -20.76
C GLU A 52 -6.01 1.24 -21.41
N PHE A 53 -6.63 0.09 -21.69
CA PHE A 53 -6.08 -0.98 -22.49
C PHE A 53 -6.96 -1.14 -23.73
N VAL A 54 -6.40 -0.83 -24.89
CA VAL A 54 -7.12 -0.94 -26.16
C VAL A 54 -6.58 -2.14 -26.91
N PHE A 55 -7.45 -3.08 -27.23
CA PHE A 55 -7.15 -4.29 -27.99
C PHE A 55 -7.73 -4.10 -29.41
N ASP A 56 -6.95 -3.54 -30.31
CA ASP A 56 -7.35 -3.28 -31.70
C ASP A 56 -6.55 -4.10 -32.74
N ASP A 57 -5.50 -4.80 -32.31
CA ASP A 57 -4.70 -5.70 -33.13
C ASP A 57 -4.74 -7.14 -32.53
N ILE A 58 -4.85 -8.13 -33.42
CA ILE A 58 -4.92 -9.53 -33.00
C ILE A 58 -3.66 -9.98 -32.20
N ASN A 59 -2.51 -9.34 -32.47
CA ASN A 59 -1.29 -9.64 -31.72
C ASN A 59 -1.38 -9.18 -30.26
N GLU A 60 -2.12 -8.13 -29.96
CA GLU A 60 -2.36 -7.67 -28.59
C GLU A 60 -3.17 -8.68 -27.80
N TYR A 61 -4.15 -9.30 -28.44
CA TYR A 61 -4.91 -10.37 -27.82
C TYR A 61 -4.04 -11.61 -27.51
N TYR A 62 -3.01 -11.85 -28.31
CA TYR A 62 -2.09 -12.97 -28.07
C TYR A 62 -0.97 -12.62 -27.10
N ALA A 63 -0.52 -11.39 -27.08
CA ALA A 63 0.61 -10.95 -26.25
C ALA A 63 0.19 -10.37 -24.90
N GLY A 64 -1.08 -9.93 -24.77
CA GLY A 64 -1.52 -9.06 -23.69
C GLY A 64 -0.94 -7.66 -23.83
N ILE A 65 -1.40 -6.75 -23.00
CA ILE A 65 -0.93 -5.35 -22.98
C ILE A 65 -0.36 -5.06 -21.60
N THR A 66 0.82 -4.45 -21.57
CA THR A 66 1.49 -4.06 -20.33
C THR A 66 1.75 -2.56 -20.33
N ASN A 67 1.34 -1.89 -19.27
CA ASN A 67 1.61 -0.48 -19.01
C ASN A 67 2.56 -0.36 -17.82
N TYR A 68 3.77 0.14 -18.08
CA TYR A 68 4.81 0.26 -17.06
C TYR A 68 4.72 1.60 -16.32
N ALA A 69 4.96 1.56 -15.01
CA ALA A 69 4.94 2.73 -14.11
C ALA A 69 3.68 3.60 -14.29
N ALA A 70 2.56 2.96 -14.59
CA ALA A 70 1.32 3.68 -14.90
C ALA A 70 0.69 4.32 -13.67
N THR A 71 0.97 3.79 -12.48
CA THR A 71 0.58 4.43 -11.21
C THR A 71 1.81 4.60 -10.33
N ILE A 72 1.99 5.80 -9.79
CA ILE A 72 3.05 6.10 -8.84
C ILE A 72 2.41 6.53 -7.53
N LEU A 73 2.72 5.78 -6.48
CA LEU A 73 2.25 6.01 -5.13
C LEU A 73 3.40 6.53 -4.27
N LYS A 74 3.10 7.51 -3.43
CA LYS A 74 4.02 8.09 -2.47
C LYS A 74 3.36 8.15 -1.11
N VAL A 75 4.05 7.66 -0.10
CA VAL A 75 3.54 7.58 1.27
C VAL A 75 4.21 8.60 2.17
N SER A 76 3.43 9.18 3.07
CA SER A 76 3.93 9.96 4.20
C SER A 76 3.07 9.65 5.42
N SER A 77 3.70 9.20 6.50
CA SER A 77 2.99 8.80 7.71
C SER A 77 3.81 9.15 8.95
N THR A 78 3.13 9.58 10.00
CA THR A 78 3.73 9.75 11.34
C THR A 78 3.48 8.54 12.25
N VAL A 79 2.73 7.56 11.75
CA VAL A 79 2.38 6.32 12.44
C VAL A 79 2.80 5.12 11.60
N SER A 80 2.80 3.92 12.18
CA SER A 80 3.00 2.66 11.47
C SER A 80 1.84 2.42 10.49
N TRP A 81 2.12 1.79 9.35
CA TRP A 81 1.15 1.71 8.27
C TRP A 81 1.33 0.49 7.38
N ASP A 82 0.22 0.12 6.72
CA ASP A 82 0.14 -0.89 5.69
C ASP A 82 -0.43 -0.31 4.41
N LEU A 83 -0.02 -0.85 3.27
CA LEU A 83 -0.51 -0.48 1.95
C LEU A 83 -0.89 -1.71 1.14
N TYR A 84 -2.12 -1.73 0.62
CA TYR A 84 -2.59 -2.78 -0.27
C TYR A 84 -3.40 -2.23 -1.44
N ALA A 85 -3.64 -3.09 -2.42
CA ALA A 85 -4.52 -2.81 -3.55
C ALA A 85 -5.67 -3.81 -3.57
N VAL A 86 -6.88 -3.35 -3.91
CA VAL A 86 -8.05 -4.19 -4.09
C VAL A 86 -8.76 -3.87 -5.40
N GLY A 87 -9.08 -4.91 -6.17
CA GLY A 87 -9.89 -4.81 -7.38
C GLY A 87 -11.38 -4.75 -7.05
N ARG A 88 -12.09 -3.86 -7.70
CA ARG A 88 -13.52 -3.62 -7.49
C ARG A 88 -14.26 -3.41 -8.80
N SER A 89 -15.52 -3.86 -8.85
CA SER A 89 -16.50 -3.39 -9.81
C SER A 89 -17.28 -2.19 -9.27
N SER A 90 -17.98 -1.45 -10.14
CA SER A 90 -18.83 -0.33 -9.74
C SER A 90 -20.27 -0.75 -9.43
N GLY A 91 -20.62 -1.99 -9.76
CA GLY A 91 -21.98 -2.51 -9.62
C GLY A 91 -22.48 -2.52 -8.16
N SER A 92 -23.80 -2.52 -8.00
CA SER A 92 -24.46 -2.63 -6.69
C SER A 92 -24.27 -3.99 -6.01
N THR A 93 -23.83 -4.96 -6.78
CA THR A 93 -23.33 -6.27 -6.35
C THR A 93 -21.91 -6.39 -6.87
N ALA A 94 -20.97 -6.10 -6.04
CA ALA A 94 -19.58 -6.37 -6.32
C ALA A 94 -19.43 -7.89 -6.42
N ASP A 95 -19.28 -8.36 -7.62
CA ASP A 95 -19.33 -9.78 -7.93
C ASP A 95 -17.99 -10.35 -8.41
N GLY A 96 -16.92 -9.55 -8.31
CA GLY A 96 -15.59 -9.97 -8.73
C GLY A 96 -15.36 -9.92 -10.25
N PHE A 97 -16.20 -9.20 -10.98
CA PHE A 97 -16.13 -9.09 -12.44
C PHE A 97 -16.02 -7.63 -12.89
N TRP A 98 -15.44 -7.44 -14.08
CA TRP A 98 -15.46 -6.16 -14.77
C TRP A 98 -16.89 -5.77 -15.12
N ASP A 99 -17.17 -4.47 -15.07
CA ASP A 99 -18.46 -3.92 -15.51
C ASP A 99 -18.44 -3.65 -17.01
N GLN A 100 -19.26 -4.36 -17.77
CA GLN A 100 -19.47 -4.07 -19.19
C GLN A 100 -20.24 -2.75 -19.34
N GLN A 101 -19.61 -1.77 -19.97
CA GLN A 101 -20.18 -0.45 -20.21
C GLN A 101 -20.82 -0.34 -21.58
N ILE A 102 -20.20 -0.96 -22.58
CA ILE A 102 -20.65 -0.98 -23.96
C ILE A 102 -20.48 -2.40 -24.48
N ASP A 103 -21.55 -2.91 -25.05
CA ASP A 103 -21.58 -4.15 -25.80
C ASP A 103 -21.45 -3.82 -27.29
N TYR A 104 -20.47 -4.40 -27.97
CA TYR A 104 -20.31 -4.26 -29.43
C TYR A 104 -21.08 -5.32 -30.20
N GLY A 105 -21.71 -6.23 -29.50
CA GLY A 105 -22.61 -7.23 -30.04
C GLY A 105 -21.88 -8.44 -30.64
N ASP A 106 -21.85 -9.52 -29.92
CA ASP A 106 -21.59 -10.86 -30.44
C ASP A 106 -22.69 -11.77 -29.88
N ASN A 107 -23.71 -12.02 -30.67
CA ASN A 107 -24.82 -12.88 -30.26
C ASN A 107 -24.45 -14.39 -30.28
N ASN A 108 -23.18 -14.69 -29.96
CA ASN A 108 -22.70 -16.06 -29.90
C ASN A 108 -22.81 -16.59 -28.47
N ASP A 109 -23.43 -17.71 -28.27
CA ASP A 109 -23.60 -18.37 -26.96
C ASP A 109 -22.23 -18.67 -26.26
N ASN A 110 -21.10 -18.56 -26.97
CA ASN A 110 -19.78 -18.74 -26.41
C ASN A 110 -19.11 -17.43 -25.98
N ALA A 111 -19.63 -16.30 -26.40
CA ALA A 111 -19.18 -14.98 -25.90
C ALA A 111 -19.73 -14.76 -24.50
N ILE A 112 -18.91 -14.18 -23.62
CA ILE A 112 -19.30 -13.85 -22.26
C ILE A 112 -18.90 -12.43 -21.89
N ASP A 113 -19.76 -11.77 -21.17
CA ASP A 113 -19.60 -10.42 -20.65
C ASP A 113 -19.01 -10.37 -19.22
N ARG A 114 -18.92 -11.51 -18.56
CA ARG A 114 -18.43 -11.64 -17.18
C ARG A 114 -16.94 -11.93 -17.15
N LEU A 115 -16.13 -10.88 -17.22
CA LEU A 115 -14.67 -10.97 -17.18
C LEU A 115 -14.19 -10.84 -15.73
N PRO A 116 -13.46 -11.82 -15.17
CA PRO A 116 -12.99 -11.74 -13.78
C PRO A 116 -12.03 -10.56 -13.56
N LEU A 117 -12.12 -9.89 -12.41
CA LEU A 117 -11.21 -8.81 -12.03
C LEU A 117 -9.75 -9.28 -11.98
N SER A 118 -9.53 -10.55 -11.69
CA SER A 118 -8.20 -11.19 -11.65
C SER A 118 -7.48 -11.27 -13.01
N LEU A 119 -8.14 -10.89 -14.12
CA LEU A 119 -7.47 -10.70 -15.41
C LEU A 119 -6.44 -9.56 -15.38
N LEU A 120 -6.61 -8.59 -14.49
CA LEU A 120 -5.63 -7.56 -14.28
C LEU A 120 -4.54 -8.07 -13.34
N GLU A 121 -3.33 -8.01 -13.84
CA GLU A 121 -2.13 -8.26 -13.05
C GLU A 121 -1.46 -6.95 -12.66
N LEU A 122 -0.89 -6.95 -11.47
CA LEU A 122 -0.06 -5.86 -10.94
C LEU A 122 1.39 -6.31 -10.79
N ARG A 123 2.29 -5.36 -10.91
CA ARG A 123 3.67 -5.50 -10.47
C ARG A 123 4.12 -4.21 -9.79
N GLN A 124 4.74 -4.35 -8.63
CA GLN A 124 5.34 -3.23 -7.90
C GLN A 124 6.85 -3.15 -8.13
N SER A 125 7.37 -1.92 -8.13
CA SER A 125 8.79 -1.65 -8.41
C SER A 125 9.74 -2.15 -7.33
N GLN A 126 9.25 -2.35 -6.12
CA GLN A 126 10.04 -2.75 -4.97
C GLN A 126 9.36 -3.88 -4.22
N PRO A 127 10.11 -4.80 -3.61
CA PRO A 127 9.56 -5.78 -2.68
C PRO A 127 8.88 -5.09 -1.48
N ASN A 128 7.94 -5.79 -0.88
CA ASN A 128 7.41 -5.42 0.43
C ASN A 128 8.56 -5.44 1.45
N SER A 129 8.80 -4.32 2.08
CA SER A 129 9.88 -4.11 3.05
C SER A 129 9.38 -3.90 4.48
N GLY A 130 8.14 -4.32 4.77
CA GLY A 130 7.61 -4.33 6.13
C GLY A 130 8.56 -4.98 7.13
N ASP A 131 8.41 -4.65 8.40
CA ASP A 131 9.38 -4.97 9.46
C ASP A 131 9.41 -6.47 9.69
N ASN A 132 9.64 -7.37 9.27
CA ASN A 132 9.70 -8.84 9.18
C ASN A 132 9.50 -9.39 7.75
N ALA A 133 9.86 -8.61 6.77
CA ALA A 133 9.95 -9.08 5.41
C ALA A 133 10.78 -10.38 5.32
N GLY A 134 10.14 -11.49 5.57
CA GLY A 134 10.71 -12.83 5.63
C GLY A 134 10.40 -13.66 4.38
N THR A 135 10.82 -14.90 4.42
CA THR A 135 10.46 -15.89 3.40
C THR A 135 8.97 -16.19 3.48
N GLY A 136 8.19 -15.74 2.53
CA GLY A 136 6.75 -16.03 2.48
C GLY A 136 5.86 -14.82 2.24
N ILE A 137 6.46 -13.62 2.17
CA ILE A 137 5.72 -12.41 1.84
C ILE A 137 5.08 -12.57 0.47
N LYS A 138 3.82 -12.29 0.44
CA LYS A 138 3.08 -12.17 -0.80
C LYS A 138 2.95 -10.69 -1.13
N ASP A 139 3.58 -10.29 -2.20
CA ASP A 139 3.51 -8.95 -2.77
C ASP A 139 3.39 -9.03 -4.30
N TYR A 140 3.46 -7.88 -4.95
CA TYR A 140 3.45 -7.79 -6.40
C TYR A 140 4.84 -7.58 -7.00
N SER A 141 5.93 -7.84 -6.27
CA SER A 141 7.30 -7.58 -6.75
C SER A 141 7.80 -8.59 -7.77
N ALA A 142 7.14 -9.74 -7.89
CA ALA A 142 7.50 -10.74 -8.86
C ALA A 142 7.38 -10.21 -10.30
N ALA A 143 8.34 -10.56 -11.14
CA ALA A 143 8.24 -10.23 -12.57
C ALA A 143 7.01 -10.93 -13.18
N PHE A 144 6.36 -10.26 -14.13
CA PHE A 144 5.32 -10.90 -14.91
C PHE A 144 5.84 -12.17 -15.57
N SER A 145 5.03 -13.21 -15.56
CA SER A 145 5.35 -14.46 -16.28
C SER A 145 5.49 -14.18 -17.78
N ALA A 146 6.22 -15.07 -18.50
CA ALA A 146 6.31 -14.95 -19.94
C ALA A 146 4.93 -15.04 -20.60
N ASN A 147 4.70 -14.18 -21.61
CA ASN A 147 3.46 -14.18 -22.40
C ASN A 147 3.49 -15.38 -23.35
N THR A 148 3.02 -16.52 -22.92
CA THR A 148 2.82 -17.67 -23.78
C THR A 148 1.37 -18.09 -23.73
N LEU A 149 0.79 -18.37 -24.89
CA LEU A 149 -0.56 -18.91 -24.98
C LEU A 149 -0.68 -20.14 -24.07
N ASN A 150 -1.79 -20.23 -23.34
CA ASN A 150 -2.09 -21.29 -22.38
C ASN A 150 -1.14 -21.37 -21.16
N THR A 151 -0.38 -20.33 -20.89
CA THR A 151 0.37 -20.29 -19.62
C THR A 151 -0.57 -19.85 -18.51
N THR A 152 -0.60 -20.61 -17.44
CA THR A 152 -1.26 -20.18 -16.21
C THR A 152 -0.60 -18.87 -15.74
N PRO A 153 -1.37 -17.81 -15.49
CA PRO A 153 -0.81 -16.57 -14.97
C PRO A 153 -0.04 -16.83 -13.69
N SER A 154 1.00 -16.05 -13.47
CA SER A 154 1.69 -16.13 -12.20
C SER A 154 0.72 -15.74 -11.07
N PRO A 155 0.48 -16.62 -10.11
CA PRO A 155 -0.39 -16.28 -8.98
C PRO A 155 0.16 -15.08 -8.20
N ASN A 156 1.44 -14.75 -8.36
CA ASN A 156 2.07 -13.63 -7.65
C ASN A 156 1.65 -12.25 -8.16
N ASN A 157 1.09 -12.12 -9.34
CA ASN A 157 0.74 -10.84 -9.95
C ASN A 157 -0.76 -10.58 -10.03
N SER A 158 -1.62 -11.60 -9.85
CA SER A 158 -3.06 -11.40 -9.86
C SER A 158 -3.47 -10.38 -8.80
N LEU A 159 -4.30 -9.42 -9.20
CA LEU A 159 -4.85 -8.43 -8.28
C LEU A 159 -5.70 -9.11 -7.21
N PHE A 160 -5.52 -8.72 -5.96
CA PHE A 160 -6.41 -9.10 -4.88
C PHE A 160 -7.82 -8.57 -5.13
N THR A 161 -8.82 -9.42 -4.96
CA THR A 161 -10.21 -9.05 -5.18
C THR A 161 -11.07 -9.55 -4.04
N ASN A 162 -11.97 -8.69 -3.55
CA ASN A 162 -13.03 -9.09 -2.65
C ASN A 162 -14.29 -9.38 -3.45
N THR A 163 -14.79 -10.59 -3.32
CA THR A 163 -16.00 -11.04 -4.03
C THR A 163 -17.27 -10.35 -3.54
N ASP A 164 -17.22 -9.70 -2.38
CA ASP A 164 -18.33 -8.91 -1.81
C ASP A 164 -18.24 -7.42 -2.16
N GLY A 165 -17.17 -7.02 -2.90
CA GLY A 165 -16.88 -5.64 -3.28
C GLY A 165 -16.52 -4.71 -2.16
N SER A 166 -16.24 -5.24 -1.00
CA SER A 166 -15.73 -4.43 0.10
C SER A 166 -14.28 -3.99 -0.16
N ILE A 167 -13.86 -2.97 0.56
CA ILE A 167 -12.45 -2.56 0.63
C ILE A 167 -11.75 -3.20 1.85
N THR A 168 -12.32 -4.29 2.36
CA THR A 168 -11.75 -4.98 3.52
C THR A 168 -10.31 -5.35 3.23
N ALA A 169 -9.44 -5.11 4.19
CA ALA A 169 -8.02 -5.44 4.09
C ALA A 169 -7.85 -6.93 3.77
N PRO A 170 -6.83 -7.28 2.99
CA PRO A 170 -6.46 -8.67 2.78
C PRO A 170 -6.23 -9.38 4.13
N THR A 171 -6.41 -10.69 4.13
CA THR A 171 -6.03 -11.50 5.29
C THR A 171 -4.52 -11.66 5.34
N VAL A 172 -4.02 -12.16 6.46
CA VAL A 172 -2.59 -12.47 6.65
C VAL A 172 -1.97 -13.37 5.56
N ALA A 173 -2.78 -14.03 4.75
CA ALA A 173 -2.30 -14.89 3.65
C ALA A 173 -2.23 -14.17 2.30
N ASP A 174 -2.70 -12.95 2.24
CA ASP A 174 -2.92 -12.22 0.99
C ASP A 174 -1.80 -11.20 0.71
N LYS A 175 -1.85 -10.58 -0.48
CA LYS A 175 -0.80 -9.69 -0.94
C LYS A 175 -0.98 -8.27 -0.43
N TYR A 176 0.10 -7.74 0.15
CA TYR A 176 0.26 -6.32 0.45
C TYR A 176 1.33 -5.71 -0.45
N ILE A 177 1.19 -4.43 -0.76
CA ILE A 177 2.24 -3.67 -1.44
C ILE A 177 3.37 -3.38 -0.46
N ALA A 178 3.01 -2.99 0.75
CA ALA A 178 3.95 -2.74 1.84
C ALA A 178 3.27 -2.94 3.20
N GLY A 179 4.06 -3.31 4.18
CA GLY A 179 3.60 -3.57 5.54
C GLY A 179 3.33 -5.05 5.74
N HIS A 180 2.17 -5.38 6.12
CA HIS A 180 1.68 -6.66 6.63
C HIS A 180 2.38 -7.93 6.10
N ASP A 181 2.93 -8.73 7.02
CA ASP A 181 3.50 -10.05 6.74
C ASP A 181 2.67 -11.14 7.43
N GLY A 182 1.97 -11.92 6.63
CA GLY A 182 1.11 -12.98 7.11
C GLY A 182 1.77 -14.15 7.82
N THR A 183 3.09 -14.15 8.00
CA THR A 183 3.83 -15.23 8.64
C THR A 183 4.36 -14.86 10.02
N SER A 184 4.29 -13.60 10.42
CA SER A 184 4.77 -13.17 11.71
C SER A 184 3.81 -13.62 12.81
N GLY A 185 4.32 -14.44 13.69
CA GLY A 185 3.59 -14.85 14.90
C GLY A 185 3.59 -13.80 15.99
N SER A 186 4.11 -12.62 15.73
CA SER A 186 4.26 -11.52 16.67
C SER A 186 3.45 -10.33 16.17
N ALA A 187 2.30 -10.12 16.75
CA ALA A 187 1.51 -8.92 16.48
C ALA A 187 2.38 -7.66 16.69
N GLY A 188 2.42 -6.77 15.74
CA GLY A 188 3.10 -5.48 15.83
C GLY A 188 4.48 -5.41 15.17
N GLU A 189 4.86 -6.37 14.33
CA GLU A 189 6.16 -6.36 13.63
C GLU A 189 6.03 -6.46 12.09
N ASP A 190 4.84 -6.44 11.57
CA ASP A 190 4.51 -6.66 10.17
C ASP A 190 4.02 -5.39 9.44
N PHE A 191 4.45 -4.25 9.90
CA PHE A 191 4.08 -2.94 9.36
C PHE A 191 5.30 -2.18 8.80
N MET A 192 5.02 -1.12 8.04
CA MET A 192 6.02 -0.12 7.69
C MET A 192 6.13 0.94 8.79
N PRO A 193 7.35 1.33 9.20
CA PRO A 193 7.51 2.41 10.16
C PRO A 193 7.06 3.76 9.58
N GLY A 194 6.66 4.67 10.45
CA GLY A 194 6.39 6.06 10.07
C GLY A 194 7.58 6.70 9.37
N GLY A 195 7.29 7.55 8.41
CA GLY A 195 8.30 8.23 7.59
C GLY A 195 7.64 8.91 6.38
N SER A 196 8.45 9.46 5.49
CA SER A 196 7.90 10.23 4.38
C SER A 196 8.76 10.14 3.13
N TYR A 197 8.10 10.07 1.98
CA TYR A 197 8.75 10.27 0.68
C TYR A 197 9.52 11.59 0.59
N MET A 198 9.11 12.62 1.32
CA MET A 198 9.81 13.91 1.34
C MET A 198 11.19 13.83 1.99
N THR A 199 11.40 12.90 2.90
CA THR A 199 12.67 12.68 3.59
C THR A 199 13.51 11.56 3.00
N GLN A 200 12.85 10.60 2.36
CA GLN A 200 13.49 9.51 1.60
C GLN A 200 13.06 9.62 0.14
N THR A 201 13.75 10.44 -0.62
CA THR A 201 13.47 10.66 -2.04
C THR A 201 14.15 9.60 -2.90
N GLY A 202 13.52 9.28 -4.03
CA GLY A 202 14.04 8.35 -5.01
C GLY A 202 13.12 7.15 -5.25
N THR A 203 13.31 6.50 -6.38
CA THR A 203 12.46 5.38 -6.82
C THR A 203 12.73 4.07 -6.07
N THR A 204 13.75 4.05 -5.22
CA THR A 204 14.10 2.92 -4.33
C THR A 204 13.78 3.21 -2.87
N SER A 205 13.08 4.30 -2.61
CA SER A 205 12.60 4.64 -1.27
C SER A 205 11.47 3.71 -0.85
N ASP A 206 11.45 3.28 0.39
CA ASP A 206 10.37 2.48 0.98
C ASP A 206 9.01 3.21 1.02
N TYR A 207 9.01 4.49 0.66
CA TYR A 207 7.82 5.35 0.57
C TYR A 207 7.44 5.68 -0.88
N TYR A 208 7.98 4.94 -1.86
CA TYR A 208 7.72 5.14 -3.28
C TYR A 208 7.46 3.81 -3.97
N TYR A 209 6.33 3.70 -4.66
CA TYR A 209 5.94 2.51 -5.41
C TYR A 209 5.49 2.90 -6.81
N ALA A 210 6.15 2.36 -7.83
CA ALA A 210 5.66 2.40 -9.20
C ALA A 210 4.96 1.07 -9.49
N MET A 211 3.72 1.17 -9.98
CA MET A 211 2.89 0.03 -10.30
C MET A 211 2.80 -0.14 -11.81
N ASP A 212 3.16 -1.32 -12.27
CA ASP A 212 2.93 -1.77 -13.63
C ASP A 212 1.61 -2.55 -13.66
N TYR A 213 0.91 -2.47 -14.79
CA TYR A 213 -0.32 -3.21 -15.01
C TYR A 213 -0.21 -4.04 -16.28
N ARG A 214 -0.81 -5.23 -16.26
CA ARG A 214 -0.90 -6.09 -17.42
C ARG A 214 -2.28 -6.72 -17.50
N ILE A 215 -2.90 -6.68 -18.70
CA ILE A 215 -3.97 -7.60 -19.05
C ILE A 215 -3.33 -8.84 -19.68
N LEU A 216 -3.75 -9.99 -19.19
CA LEU A 216 -3.22 -11.28 -19.59
C LEU A 216 -3.40 -11.55 -21.10
N PRO A 217 -2.45 -12.24 -21.73
CA PRO A 217 -2.61 -12.69 -23.11
C PRO A 217 -3.70 -13.79 -23.23
N GLY A 218 -4.21 -13.95 -24.44
CA GLY A 218 -5.07 -15.08 -24.76
C GLY A 218 -6.55 -14.75 -24.87
N LEU A 219 -6.94 -13.47 -24.85
CA LEU A 219 -8.21 -13.00 -25.39
C LEU A 219 -8.17 -13.17 -26.92
N PRO A 220 -9.15 -13.64 -27.62
CA PRO A 220 -10.43 -14.20 -27.28
C PRO A 220 -10.42 -15.74 -27.21
N ALA A 221 -9.30 -16.37 -27.44
CA ALA A 221 -9.24 -17.83 -27.56
C ALA A 221 -9.15 -18.53 -26.21
N ILE A 222 -9.82 -18.11 -25.20
CA ILE A 222 -9.76 -18.72 -23.89
C ILE A 222 -8.80 -17.90 -23.01
N PHE A 223 -9.32 -17.12 -22.13
CA PHE A 223 -8.57 -16.73 -20.95
C PHE A 223 -8.29 -17.97 -20.13
N PRO A 224 -7.13 -18.60 -20.28
CA PRO A 224 -6.85 -19.73 -19.45
C PRO A 224 -6.40 -19.17 -18.10
N ASN A 225 -7.14 -19.44 -17.07
CA ASN A 225 -6.59 -19.47 -15.74
C ASN A 225 -6.09 -18.12 -15.18
N ALA A 226 -6.82 -17.04 -15.33
CA ALA A 226 -6.62 -15.90 -14.47
C ALA A 226 -7.00 -16.33 -13.04
N HIS A 227 -6.02 -16.47 -12.18
CA HIS A 227 -6.23 -16.88 -10.80
C HIS A 227 -6.15 -15.67 -9.88
N SER A 228 -7.06 -15.58 -8.93
CA SER A 228 -6.76 -14.90 -7.69
C SER A 228 -5.75 -15.74 -6.90
N ALA A 229 -4.63 -15.14 -6.49
CA ALA A 229 -3.61 -15.85 -5.72
C ALA A 229 -3.90 -15.90 -4.22
N ASP A 230 -4.93 -15.28 -3.79
CA ASP A 230 -5.19 -14.92 -2.40
C ASP A 230 -6.10 -15.88 -1.68
N GLY A 231 -6.11 -17.13 -2.10
CA GLY A 231 -7.00 -18.14 -1.50
C GLY A 231 -8.47 -17.97 -1.88
N GLY A 232 -8.81 -16.93 -2.65
CA GLY A 232 -10.09 -16.80 -3.32
C GLY A 232 -10.24 -17.89 -4.37
N THR A 233 -11.45 -18.20 -4.71
CA THR A 233 -11.76 -19.17 -5.78
C THR A 233 -11.16 -18.66 -7.08
N ALA A 234 -10.29 -19.44 -7.70
CA ALA A 234 -9.76 -19.14 -9.03
C ALA A 234 -10.92 -18.80 -9.97
N GLN A 235 -10.92 -17.57 -10.46
CA GLN A 235 -11.96 -17.09 -11.34
C GLN A 235 -11.35 -16.83 -12.70
N ASP A 236 -11.39 -17.82 -13.54
CA ASP A 236 -11.10 -17.68 -14.96
C ASP A 236 -12.38 -17.91 -15.78
N ILE A 237 -12.32 -17.50 -17.04
CA ILE A 237 -13.47 -17.65 -17.95
C ILE A 237 -13.90 -19.13 -18.07
N VAL A 238 -12.95 -20.05 -18.07
CA VAL A 238 -13.23 -21.48 -18.20
C VAL A 238 -13.88 -22.01 -16.93
N THR A 239 -13.41 -21.60 -15.77
CA THR A 239 -14.01 -22.02 -14.49
C THR A 239 -15.43 -21.46 -14.32
N VAL A 240 -15.63 -20.20 -14.71
CA VAL A 240 -16.92 -19.52 -14.55
C VAL A 240 -17.94 -19.93 -15.61
N SER A 241 -17.52 -20.15 -16.85
CA SER A 241 -18.41 -20.26 -18.00
C SER A 241 -18.25 -21.55 -18.81
N GLY A 242 -17.23 -22.34 -18.52
CA GLY A 242 -16.92 -23.59 -19.22
C GLY A 242 -15.94 -23.45 -20.39
N ALA A 243 -15.50 -24.59 -20.90
CA ALA A 243 -14.52 -24.62 -21.98
C ALA A 243 -15.10 -24.03 -23.29
N GLY A 244 -14.24 -23.35 -24.05
CA GLY A 244 -14.58 -22.78 -25.36
C GLY A 244 -15.29 -21.41 -25.30
N LYS A 245 -15.37 -20.82 -24.10
CA LYS A 245 -15.87 -19.46 -23.92
C LYS A 245 -14.74 -18.45 -24.17
N TYR A 246 -15.13 -17.24 -24.58
CA TYR A 246 -14.24 -16.13 -24.84
C TYR A 246 -14.88 -14.79 -24.43
N ALA A 247 -14.06 -13.77 -24.27
CA ALA A 247 -14.55 -12.44 -23.91
C ALA A 247 -15.40 -11.85 -25.03
N GLU A 248 -16.57 -11.35 -24.69
CA GLU A 248 -17.41 -10.60 -25.61
C GLU A 248 -16.75 -9.27 -25.96
N PRO A 249 -16.73 -8.87 -27.25
CA PRO A 249 -16.23 -7.57 -27.62
C PRO A 249 -17.04 -6.44 -26.98
N GLY A 250 -16.36 -5.51 -26.31
CA GLY A 250 -17.04 -4.46 -25.58
C GLY A 250 -16.07 -3.53 -24.85
N VAL A 251 -16.62 -2.59 -24.11
CA VAL A 251 -15.89 -1.73 -23.18
C VAL A 251 -16.17 -2.17 -21.76
N TYR A 252 -15.13 -2.48 -21.05
CA TYR A 252 -15.19 -2.97 -19.66
C TYR A 252 -14.44 -2.02 -18.75
N THR A 253 -14.96 -1.80 -17.55
CA THR A 253 -14.34 -0.96 -16.52
C THR A 253 -14.22 -1.70 -15.21
N MET A 254 -13.16 -1.40 -14.48
CA MET A 254 -12.98 -1.80 -13.10
C MET A 254 -12.20 -0.71 -12.34
N TYR A 255 -12.11 -0.85 -11.05
CA TYR A 255 -11.33 0.05 -10.20
C TYR A 255 -10.27 -0.75 -9.46
N VAL A 256 -9.05 -0.22 -9.45
CA VAL A 256 -8.01 -0.62 -8.51
C VAL A 256 -7.97 0.43 -7.42
N GLN A 257 -8.35 0.06 -6.23
CA GLN A 257 -8.34 0.95 -5.08
C GLN A 257 -7.09 0.67 -4.25
N TYR A 258 -6.26 1.68 -4.08
CA TYR A 258 -5.12 1.64 -3.17
C TYR A 258 -5.55 2.16 -1.81
N VAL A 259 -5.26 1.39 -0.79
CA VAL A 259 -5.67 1.67 0.59
C VAL A 259 -4.43 1.72 1.46
N LEU A 260 -4.24 2.84 2.12
CA LEU A 260 -3.25 3.05 3.15
C LEU A 260 -3.98 3.09 4.49
N LEU A 261 -3.58 2.26 5.42
CA LEU A 261 -4.19 2.19 6.74
C LEU A 261 -3.12 2.26 7.84
N GLU A 262 -3.53 2.73 8.99
CA GLU A 262 -2.72 2.65 10.20
C GLU A 262 -2.73 1.21 10.70
N ASP A 263 -1.57 0.68 11.04
CA ASP A 263 -1.44 -0.60 11.71
C ASP A 263 -2.12 -0.56 13.08
N GLN A 264 -2.93 -1.56 13.40
CA GLN A 264 -3.76 -1.62 14.61
C GLN A 264 -3.29 -2.71 15.59
#